data_ac51ecf49ad540ff1223253ab99ed8a1
#
_entry.id   ac51ecf49ad540ff1223253ab99ed8a1
#
_cell.length_a   1.000
_cell.length_b   1.000
_cell.length_c   1.000
_cell.angle_alpha   90.00
_cell.angle_beta   90.00
_cell.angle_gamma   90.00
#
_symmetry.space_group_name_H-M   'P 1'
#
loop_
_entity.id
_entity.type
_entity.pdbx_description
1 polymer ?
#
loop_
_entity_poly.entity_id
_entity_poly.type
_entity_poly.pdbx_seq_one_letter_code
_entity_poly.pdbx_strand_id
1 'polypeptide(L)'
;MIAQYIVLNETHKILMVLRPYQYFATESIIHQVAQSDDNGYIWHTTGSGKTLTSFKASQIIMNLPEVHKVVFVVDRKDLDYQTMNEFNSFKKDSVDVTDNTHSLVNQLTDDTKLVLTTIQKLNNAISKSHY
;
A
#
# COMPACT_ATOMS: atom_id res chain seq x y z
N MET A 1 -4.59 -13.18 17.01
CA MET A 1 -5.37 -13.15 15.74
C MET A 1 -6.12 -11.85 15.54
N ILE A 2 -6.96 -11.41 16.48
CA ILE A 2 -7.71 -10.13 16.35
C ILE A 2 -6.78 -8.92 16.24
N ALA A 3 -5.69 -8.86 17.00
CA ALA A 3 -4.74 -7.76 16.98
C ALA A 3 -4.09 -7.49 15.61
N GLN A 4 -3.95 -8.50 14.77
CA GLN A 4 -3.38 -8.37 13.43
C GLN A 4 -4.25 -7.54 12.49
N TYR A 5 -5.56 -7.51 12.73
CA TYR A 5 -6.55 -6.81 11.88
C TYR A 5 -7.09 -5.53 12.49
N ILE A 6 -6.47 -5.08 13.56
CA ILE A 6 -6.74 -3.79 14.17
C ILE A 6 -5.81 -2.74 13.57
N VAL A 7 -6.34 -1.56 13.29
CA VAL A 7 -5.58 -0.40 12.83
C VAL A 7 -5.83 0.77 13.79
N LEU A 8 -4.77 1.30 14.35
CA LEU A 8 -4.85 2.56 15.09
C LEU A 8 -4.77 3.72 14.09
N ASN A 9 -5.83 4.51 14.01
CA ASN A 9 -5.77 5.78 13.30
C ASN A 9 -5.09 6.80 14.23
N GLU A 10 -3.82 7.08 13.99
CA GLU A 10 -3.02 7.94 14.87
C GLU A 10 -3.47 9.40 14.84
N THR A 11 -3.98 9.87 13.71
CA THR A 11 -4.47 11.25 13.57
C THR A 11 -5.73 11.47 14.38
N HIS A 12 -6.68 10.57 14.30
CA HIS A 12 -7.96 10.68 15.00
C HIS A 12 -8.00 9.97 16.36
N LYS A 13 -6.91 9.24 16.70
CA LYS A 13 -6.79 8.44 17.93
C LYS A 13 -7.93 7.43 18.09
N ILE A 14 -8.33 6.81 17.00
CA ILE A 14 -9.41 5.82 16.93
C ILE A 14 -8.85 4.45 16.64
N LEU A 15 -9.29 3.46 17.40
CA LEU A 15 -9.01 2.07 17.10
C LEU A 15 -10.04 1.56 16.09
N MET A 16 -9.56 1.12 14.93
CA MET A 16 -10.38 0.62 13.83
C MET A 16 -10.21 -0.90 13.72
N VAL A 17 -11.31 -1.57 13.45
CA VAL A 17 -11.32 -3.02 13.17
C VAL A 17 -11.83 -3.21 11.75
N LEU A 18 -11.17 -4.08 10.99
CA LEU A 18 -11.63 -4.42 9.65
C LEU A 18 -13.03 -5.04 9.69
N ARG A 19 -13.90 -4.60 8.79
CA ARG A 19 -15.18 -5.25 8.56
C ARG A 19 -14.98 -6.65 7.96
N PRO A 20 -15.94 -7.58 8.08
CA PRO A 20 -15.76 -8.94 7.59
C PRO A 20 -15.28 -9.04 6.14
N TYR A 21 -15.84 -8.26 5.22
CA TYR A 21 -15.43 -8.27 3.82
C TYR A 21 -14.01 -7.69 3.60
N GLN A 22 -13.59 -6.71 4.41
CA GLN A 22 -12.23 -6.18 4.39
C GLN A 22 -11.22 -7.21 4.91
N TYR A 23 -11.60 -7.93 5.96
CA TYR A 23 -10.83 -9.05 6.48
C TYR A 23 -10.61 -10.13 5.40
N PHE A 24 -11.69 -10.59 4.76
CA PHE A 24 -11.60 -11.59 3.69
C PHE A 24 -10.76 -11.11 2.51
N ALA A 25 -10.89 -9.84 2.10
CA ALA A 25 -10.08 -9.25 1.05
C ALA A 25 -8.60 -9.23 1.44
N THR A 26 -8.27 -8.79 2.65
CA THR A 26 -6.90 -8.78 3.18
C THR A 26 -6.29 -10.17 3.21
N GLU A 27 -7.01 -11.16 3.74
CA GLU A 27 -6.58 -12.56 3.77
C GLU A 27 -6.35 -13.13 2.36
N SER A 28 -7.24 -12.82 1.43
CA SER A 28 -7.10 -13.28 0.03
C SER A 28 -5.85 -12.70 -0.63
N ILE A 29 -5.54 -11.43 -0.38
CA ILE A 29 -4.32 -10.79 -0.89
C ILE A 29 -3.07 -11.45 -0.28
N ILE A 30 -3.06 -11.64 1.03
CA ILE A 30 -1.93 -12.27 1.72
C ILE A 30 -1.72 -13.70 1.21
N HIS A 31 -2.79 -14.47 1.09
CA HIS A 31 -2.72 -15.84 0.58
C HIS A 31 -2.19 -15.87 -0.86
N GLN A 32 -2.67 -14.98 -1.73
CA GLN A 32 -2.19 -14.89 -3.12
C GLN A 32 -0.70 -14.60 -3.18
N VAL A 33 -0.22 -13.63 -2.40
CA VAL A 33 1.20 -13.27 -2.35
C VAL A 33 2.07 -14.38 -1.77
N ALA A 34 1.59 -15.09 -0.75
CA ALA A 34 2.37 -16.11 -0.06
C ALA A 34 2.38 -17.47 -0.78
N GLN A 35 1.37 -17.78 -1.59
CA GLN A 35 1.17 -19.11 -2.16
C GLN A 35 1.25 -19.16 -3.69
N SER A 36 1.30 -18.03 -4.37
CA SER A 36 1.26 -17.98 -5.83
C SER A 36 2.10 -16.82 -6.37
N ASP A 37 2.71 -17.05 -7.53
CA ASP A 37 3.36 -16.00 -8.33
C ASP A 37 2.39 -15.35 -9.33
N ASP A 38 1.13 -15.79 -9.35
CA ASP A 38 0.12 -15.29 -10.27
C ASP A 38 -0.44 -13.94 -9.80
N ASN A 39 -0.90 -13.16 -10.76
CA ASN A 39 -1.64 -11.93 -10.50
C ASN A 39 -3.02 -12.24 -9.92
N GLY A 40 -3.55 -11.27 -9.16
CA GLY A 40 -4.88 -11.35 -8.58
C GLY A 40 -5.61 -10.01 -8.66
N TYR A 41 -6.89 -10.03 -8.35
CA TYR A 41 -7.69 -8.81 -8.22
C TYR A 41 -8.72 -8.96 -7.09
N ILE A 42 -9.08 -7.81 -6.51
CA ILE A 42 -10.15 -7.72 -5.51
C ILE A 42 -11.23 -6.77 -6.03
N TRP A 43 -12.45 -7.26 -6.08
CA TRP A 43 -13.59 -6.46 -6.50
C TRP A 43 -14.23 -5.78 -5.28
N HIS A 44 -14.04 -4.47 -5.17
CA HIS A 44 -14.64 -3.64 -4.13
C HIS A 44 -15.49 -2.54 -4.73
N THR A 45 -16.65 -2.25 -4.11
CA THR A 45 -17.49 -1.11 -4.49
C THR A 45 -16.88 0.21 -3.99
N THR A 46 -17.28 1.31 -4.61
CA THR A 46 -16.91 2.66 -4.17
C THR A 46 -17.40 2.89 -2.73
N GLY A 47 -16.55 3.51 -1.90
CA GLY A 47 -16.88 3.77 -0.50
C GLY A 47 -16.83 2.56 0.43
N SER A 48 -16.32 1.42 -0.03
CA SER A 48 -16.21 0.19 0.79
C SER A 48 -15.00 0.16 1.71
N GLY A 49 -14.19 1.23 1.77
CA GLY A 49 -12.97 1.27 2.59
C GLY A 49 -11.78 0.57 1.96
N LYS A 50 -11.63 0.66 0.63
CA LYS A 50 -10.51 0.09 -0.12
C LYS A 50 -9.15 0.54 0.41
N THR A 51 -9.02 1.80 0.80
CA THR A 51 -7.77 2.36 1.30
C THR A 51 -7.34 1.69 2.60
N LEU A 52 -8.26 1.49 3.54
CA LEU A 52 -7.97 0.78 4.79
C LEU A 52 -7.58 -0.68 4.54
N THR A 53 -8.31 -1.37 3.66
CA THR A 53 -8.00 -2.75 3.24
C THR A 53 -6.60 -2.83 2.62
N SER A 54 -6.30 -1.94 1.68
CA SER A 54 -5.00 -1.88 0.99
C SER A 54 -3.86 -1.55 1.94
N PHE A 55 -4.06 -0.59 2.85
CA PHE A 55 -3.09 -0.23 3.87
C PHE A 55 -2.77 -1.43 4.77
N LYS A 56 -3.80 -2.10 5.28
CA LYS A 56 -3.61 -3.25 6.17
C LYS A 56 -2.96 -4.43 5.46
N ALA A 57 -3.38 -4.74 4.24
CA ALA A 57 -2.74 -5.77 3.43
C ALA A 57 -1.25 -5.45 3.18
N SER A 58 -0.94 -4.23 2.77
CA SER A 58 0.45 -3.78 2.56
C SER A 58 1.28 -3.90 3.85
N GLN A 59 0.71 -3.50 4.98
CA GLN A 59 1.37 -3.56 6.29
C GLN A 59 1.71 -4.99 6.72
N ILE A 60 0.84 -5.96 6.44
CA ILE A 60 1.07 -7.36 6.73
C ILE A 60 2.07 -7.96 5.74
N ILE A 61 1.87 -7.72 4.44
CA ILE A 61 2.69 -8.29 3.37
C ILE A 61 4.15 -7.84 3.47
N MET A 62 4.42 -6.58 3.78
CA MET A 62 5.80 -6.08 3.89
C MET A 62 6.60 -6.74 5.02
N ASN A 63 5.94 -7.42 5.95
CA ASN A 63 6.59 -8.18 7.02
C ASN A 63 6.78 -9.66 6.68
N LEU A 64 6.32 -10.12 5.51
CA LEU A 64 6.58 -11.49 5.06
C LEU A 64 8.05 -11.64 4.67
N PRO A 65 8.71 -12.78 5.03
CA PRO A 65 10.14 -12.98 4.74
C PRO A 65 10.47 -12.96 3.24
N GLU A 66 9.55 -13.39 2.41
CA GLU A 66 9.71 -13.48 0.95
C GLU A 66 9.53 -12.13 0.24
N VAL A 67 8.97 -11.13 0.94
CA VAL A 67 8.65 -9.82 0.37
C VAL A 67 9.74 -8.82 0.70
N HIS A 68 10.44 -8.35 -0.32
CA HIS A 68 11.46 -7.32 -0.17
C HIS A 68 10.86 -5.92 -0.12
N LYS A 69 9.85 -5.67 -0.94
CA LYS A 69 9.26 -4.34 -1.11
C LYS A 69 7.80 -4.43 -1.57
N VAL A 70 6.98 -3.51 -1.09
CA VAL A 70 5.62 -3.30 -1.54
C VAL A 70 5.54 -1.97 -2.27
N VAL A 71 5.05 -1.97 -3.50
CA VAL A 71 4.83 -0.76 -4.28
C VAL A 71 3.33 -0.59 -4.48
N PHE A 72 2.79 0.48 -3.93
CA PHE A 72 1.38 0.85 -4.07
C PHE A 72 1.25 1.89 -5.17
N VAL A 73 0.53 1.55 -6.24
CA VAL A 73 0.40 2.40 -7.42
C VAL A 73 -1.02 2.93 -7.54
N VAL A 74 -1.17 4.23 -7.67
CA VAL A 74 -2.44 4.92 -7.92
C VAL A 74 -2.46 5.58 -9.30
N ASP A 75 -3.65 5.77 -9.84
CA ASP A 75 -3.81 6.28 -11.21
C ASP A 75 -3.44 7.76 -11.34
N ARG A 76 -3.81 8.61 -10.38
CA ARG A 76 -3.69 10.06 -10.46
C ARG A 76 -2.95 10.68 -9.29
N LYS A 77 -2.31 11.84 -9.52
CA LYS A 77 -1.64 12.62 -8.47
C LYS A 77 -2.57 13.01 -7.31
N ASP A 78 -3.81 13.37 -7.61
CA ASP A 78 -4.80 13.74 -6.59
C ASP A 78 -5.14 12.54 -5.69
N LEU A 79 -5.26 11.33 -6.27
CA LEU A 79 -5.45 10.09 -5.53
C LEU A 79 -4.20 9.69 -4.76
N ASP A 80 -3.00 9.99 -5.30
CA ASP A 80 -1.72 9.81 -4.61
C ASP A 80 -1.70 10.59 -3.29
N TYR A 81 -1.99 11.89 -3.35
CA TYR A 81 -2.03 12.74 -2.16
C TYR A 81 -3.11 12.30 -1.15
N GLN A 82 -4.31 11.98 -1.64
CA GLN A 82 -5.42 11.52 -0.82
C GLN A 82 -5.09 10.19 -0.12
N THR A 83 -4.60 9.22 -0.89
CA THR A 83 -4.19 7.91 -0.38
C THR A 83 -3.07 8.03 0.63
N MET A 84 -2.09 8.89 0.37
CA MET A 84 -1.01 9.18 1.30
C MET A 84 -1.53 9.75 2.61
N ASN A 85 -2.41 10.74 2.55
CA ASN A 85 -2.99 11.33 3.76
C ASN A 85 -3.77 10.29 4.57
N GLU A 86 -4.51 9.41 3.90
CA GLU A 86 -5.20 8.32 4.56
C GLU A 86 -4.21 7.29 5.17
N PHE A 87 -3.17 6.90 4.45
CA PHE A 87 -2.15 6.01 4.98
C PHE A 87 -1.43 6.63 6.18
N ASN A 88 -1.04 7.90 6.09
CA ASN A 88 -0.41 8.61 7.19
C ASN A 88 -1.37 8.89 8.37
N SER A 89 -2.69 8.92 8.12
CA SER A 89 -3.68 8.98 9.19
C SER A 89 -3.76 7.70 10.01
N PHE A 90 -3.52 6.56 9.37
CA PHE A 90 -3.46 5.27 10.05
C PHE A 90 -2.15 5.07 10.79
N LYS A 91 -1.04 5.46 10.17
CA LYS A 91 0.28 5.44 10.79
C LYS A 91 1.12 6.59 10.27
N LYS A 92 1.52 7.48 11.18
CA LYS A 92 2.36 8.63 10.85
C LYS A 92 3.66 8.19 10.15
N ASP A 93 4.04 8.92 9.12
CA ASP A 93 5.26 8.66 8.32
C ASP A 93 5.33 7.25 7.72
N SER A 94 4.18 6.61 7.51
CA SER A 94 4.11 5.26 6.91
C SER A 94 4.46 5.25 5.43
N VAL A 95 4.30 6.39 4.77
CA VAL A 95 4.54 6.56 3.34
C VAL A 95 5.25 7.87 3.08
N ASP A 96 6.38 7.81 2.42
CA ASP A 96 7.04 8.98 1.88
C ASP A 96 6.50 9.32 0.50
N VAL A 97 6.15 10.59 0.31
CA VAL A 97 5.73 11.07 -1.02
C VAL A 97 6.93 11.12 -1.93
N THR A 98 6.82 10.48 -3.06
CA THR A 98 7.77 10.70 -4.16
C THR A 98 7.42 11.98 -4.89
N ASP A 99 8.02 13.09 -4.50
CA ASP A 99 7.79 14.38 -5.14
C ASP A 99 8.24 14.39 -6.62
N ASN A 100 9.22 13.57 -6.95
CA ASN A 100 9.74 13.48 -8.31
C ASN A 100 10.21 12.06 -8.65
N THR A 101 10.48 11.83 -9.95
CA THR A 101 10.94 10.54 -10.48
C THR A 101 12.27 10.08 -9.86
N HIS A 102 13.16 11.01 -9.54
CA HIS A 102 14.47 10.69 -8.95
C HIS A 102 14.32 10.12 -7.53
N SER A 103 13.45 10.71 -6.71
CA SER A 103 13.11 10.18 -5.38
C SER A 103 12.50 8.79 -5.47
N LEU A 104 11.64 8.55 -6.47
CA LEU A 104 11.07 7.22 -6.70
C LEU A 104 12.14 6.16 -7.03
N VAL A 105 13.09 6.50 -7.92
CA VAL A 105 14.19 5.59 -8.25
C VAL A 105 15.00 5.25 -7.00
N ASN A 106 15.32 6.25 -6.17
CA ASN A 106 16.03 6.03 -4.92
C ASN A 106 15.26 5.12 -3.98
N GLN A 107 13.96 5.35 -3.78
CA GLN A 107 13.10 4.50 -2.92
C GLN A 107 12.95 3.08 -3.47
N LEU A 108 12.98 2.89 -4.79
CA LEU A 108 12.94 1.55 -5.39
C LEU A 108 14.24 0.78 -5.18
N THR A 109 15.36 1.48 -5.04
CA THR A 109 16.69 0.87 -4.91
C THR A 109 17.20 0.78 -3.47
N ASP A 110 16.67 1.59 -2.56
CA ASP A 110 17.02 1.56 -1.14
C ASP A 110 16.20 0.54 -0.33
N ASP A 111 16.35 0.55 0.99
CA ASP A 111 15.67 -0.38 1.91
C ASP A 111 14.23 0.03 2.26
N THR A 112 13.64 1.02 1.58
CA THR A 112 12.25 1.43 1.80
C THR A 112 11.29 0.28 1.53
N LYS A 113 10.52 -0.12 2.52
CA LYS A 113 9.62 -1.30 2.44
C LYS A 113 8.31 -1.01 1.74
N LEU A 114 7.75 0.19 1.88
CA LEU A 114 6.50 0.60 1.27
C LEU A 114 6.70 1.88 0.47
N VAL A 115 6.42 1.81 -0.81
CA VAL A 115 6.51 2.94 -1.74
C VAL A 115 5.12 3.25 -2.31
N LEU A 116 4.71 4.51 -2.23
CA LEU A 116 3.47 4.98 -2.85
C LEU A 116 3.81 5.87 -4.05
N THR A 117 3.25 5.56 -5.20
CA THR A 117 3.52 6.30 -6.43
C THR A 117 2.33 6.33 -7.39
N THR A 118 2.44 7.11 -8.46
CA THR A 118 1.46 7.11 -9.56
C THR A 118 1.97 6.28 -10.74
N ILE A 119 1.04 5.86 -11.61
CA ILE A 119 1.38 5.16 -12.86
C ILE A 119 2.36 5.99 -13.70
N GLN A 120 2.12 7.30 -13.81
CA GLN A 120 2.97 8.20 -14.60
C GLN A 120 4.39 8.29 -14.06
N LYS A 121 4.54 8.45 -12.74
CA LYS A 121 5.87 8.49 -12.11
C LYS A 121 6.62 7.16 -12.26
N LEU A 122 5.91 6.06 -12.07
CA LEU A 122 6.48 4.73 -12.22
C LEU A 122 6.93 4.47 -13.65
N ASN A 123 6.11 4.81 -14.65
CA ASN A 123 6.48 4.69 -16.06
C ASN A 123 7.71 5.53 -16.41
N ASN A 124 7.79 6.78 -15.93
CA ASN A 124 8.94 7.63 -16.13
C ASN A 124 10.21 7.09 -15.46
N ALA A 125 10.09 6.50 -14.28
CA ALA A 125 11.21 5.89 -13.58
C ALA A 125 11.77 4.69 -14.34
N ILE A 126 10.89 3.80 -14.82
CA ILE A 126 11.27 2.62 -15.61
C ILE A 126 11.92 3.05 -16.94
N SER A 127 11.34 4.03 -17.62
CA SER A 127 11.89 4.52 -18.90
C SER A 127 13.28 5.15 -18.76
N LYS A 128 13.56 5.80 -17.62
CA LYS A 128 14.88 6.40 -17.33
C LYS A 128 15.91 5.38 -16.87
N SER A 129 15.51 4.25 -16.31
CA SER A 129 16.43 3.22 -15.84
C SER A 129 17.02 2.35 -16.97
N HIS A 130 16.52 2.51 -18.19
CA HIS A 130 17.03 1.82 -19.38
C HIS A 130 18.19 2.55 -20.09
N TYR A 131 18.70 3.61 -19.50
CA TYR A 131 19.86 4.34 -20.02
C TYR A 131 21.06 4.25 -19.10
#